data_2fd9303b1847bfbc49b529d7e7a450a4
#
_entry.id   2fd9303b1847bfbc49b529d7e7a450a4
#
_cell.length_a   1.000
_cell.length_b   1.000
_cell.length_c   1.000
_cell.angle_alpha   90.00
_cell.angle_beta   90.00
_cell.angle_gamma   90.00
#
_symmetry.space_group_name_H-M   'P 1'
#
loop_
_entity.id
_entity.type
_entity.pdbx_description
1 polymer ?
#
loop_
_entity_poly.entity_id
_entity_poly.type
_entity_poly.pdbx_seq_one_letter_code
_entity_poly.pdbx_strand_id
1 'polypeptide(L)'
;MPRRLAAGSARDLVQAERDIRSRIGDHELDFAAMAAVSNIYRAANVIRNQMERSVLAGEDLSWAAFTVLFVLWIWGDQQTRYLAEEAGVTKGTLTGVLKTLEKRGLARRRGHEGDGRLVLVGLEPKGLGVIERLFPAFNLGETTVSSALTEPEKEQLAALLRKIIRSVEEA
;
A
#
# COMPACT_ATOMS: atom_id res chain seq x y z
N MET A 1 10.25 31.39 -7.72
CA MET A 1 10.40 29.96 -8.02
C MET A 1 9.36 29.23 -7.19
N PRO A 2 8.40 28.49 -7.77
CA PRO A 2 7.44 27.74 -6.97
C PRO A 2 8.21 26.64 -6.23
N ARG A 3 8.16 26.64 -4.90
CA ARG A 3 8.66 25.53 -4.06
C ARG A 3 7.83 24.29 -4.42
N ARG A 4 8.49 23.28 -4.97
CA ARG A 4 7.89 21.95 -5.07
C ARG A 4 7.62 21.46 -3.65
N LEU A 5 6.43 20.91 -3.41
CA LEU A 5 6.12 20.06 -2.25
C LEU A 5 6.92 18.74 -2.39
N ALA A 6 8.24 18.85 -2.45
CA ALA A 6 9.11 17.69 -2.39
C ALA A 6 9.14 17.22 -0.93
N ALA A 7 9.22 15.91 -0.73
CA ALA A 7 9.36 15.25 0.57
C ALA A 7 10.48 15.94 1.39
N GLY A 8 10.12 17.05 2.04
CA GLY A 8 10.94 17.80 2.96
C GLY A 8 10.84 17.23 4.36
N SER A 9 11.71 17.65 5.26
CA SER A 9 11.72 17.22 6.65
C SER A 9 10.35 17.42 7.33
N ALA A 10 10.08 16.73 8.44
CA ALA A 10 8.82 16.90 9.20
C ALA A 10 8.55 18.37 9.57
N ARG A 11 9.59 19.22 9.69
CA ARG A 11 9.48 20.68 9.88
C ARG A 11 8.82 21.36 8.67
N ASP A 12 9.13 20.90 7.46
CA ASP A 12 8.53 21.45 6.23
C ASP A 12 7.05 21.07 6.09
N LEU A 13 6.60 19.93 6.66
CA LEU A 13 5.20 19.52 6.65
C LEU A 13 4.33 20.44 7.53
N VAL A 14 4.78 20.73 8.74
CA VAL A 14 4.10 21.68 9.65
C VAL A 14 4.07 23.09 9.06
N GLN A 15 5.15 23.50 8.41
CA GLN A 15 5.18 24.81 7.74
C GLN A 15 4.24 24.83 6.52
N ALA A 16 4.18 23.77 5.73
CA ALA A 16 3.24 23.65 4.61
C ALA A 16 1.77 23.73 5.08
N GLU A 17 1.43 23.13 6.20
CA GLU A 17 0.09 23.22 6.79
C GLU A 17 -0.24 24.66 7.26
N ARG A 18 0.73 25.39 7.83
CA ARG A 18 0.60 26.79 8.19
C ARG A 18 0.42 27.67 6.97
N ASP A 19 1.21 27.46 5.92
CA ASP A 19 1.15 28.23 4.67
C ASP A 19 -0.22 28.03 3.99
N ILE A 20 -0.75 26.80 3.99
CA ILE A 20 -2.10 26.48 3.49
C ILE A 20 -3.15 27.25 4.31
N ARG A 21 -3.11 27.15 5.64
CA ARG A 21 -4.04 27.83 6.53
C ARG A 21 -3.99 29.35 6.31
N SER A 22 -2.80 29.94 6.20
CA SER A 22 -2.62 31.37 5.94
C SER A 22 -3.21 31.80 4.58
N ARG A 23 -3.13 30.94 3.56
CA ARG A 23 -3.59 31.25 2.20
C ARG A 23 -5.11 31.16 2.04
N ILE A 24 -5.77 30.24 2.76
CA ILE A 24 -7.20 29.94 2.59
C ILE A 24 -8.00 30.12 3.88
N GLY A 25 -7.45 30.83 4.89
CA GLY A 25 -7.97 30.93 6.25
C GLY A 25 -9.33 31.61 6.41
N ASP A 26 -9.80 32.37 5.41
CA ASP A 26 -11.12 33.04 5.44
C ASP A 26 -12.29 32.09 5.08
N HIS A 27 -11.99 30.81 4.78
CA HIS A 27 -12.99 29.79 4.51
C HIS A 27 -13.28 28.98 5.79
N GLU A 28 -14.55 28.64 6.01
CA GLU A 28 -14.96 27.68 7.06
C GLU A 28 -14.55 26.26 6.65
N LEU A 29 -13.32 25.87 7.00
CA LEU A 29 -12.71 24.59 6.65
C LEU A 29 -12.22 23.87 7.90
N ASP A 30 -12.40 22.54 7.92
CA ASP A 30 -11.79 21.68 8.94
C ASP A 30 -10.31 21.41 8.59
N PHE A 31 -9.43 22.27 9.09
CA PHE A 31 -7.98 22.15 8.90
C PHE A 31 -7.38 20.91 9.60
N ALA A 32 -8.02 20.42 10.68
CA ALA A 32 -7.56 19.20 11.35
C ALA A 32 -7.83 17.97 10.48
N ALA A 33 -9.02 17.87 9.88
CA ALA A 33 -9.35 16.83 8.92
C ALA A 33 -8.43 16.89 7.69
N MET A 34 -8.19 18.10 7.17
CA MET A 34 -7.27 18.29 6.02
C MET A 34 -5.85 17.81 6.35
N ALA A 35 -5.31 18.18 7.50
CA ALA A 35 -3.97 17.76 7.93
C ALA A 35 -3.90 16.24 8.10
N ALA A 36 -4.88 15.63 8.80
CA ALA A 36 -4.95 14.19 9.00
C ALA A 36 -4.94 13.42 7.67
N VAL A 37 -5.87 13.74 6.77
CA VAL A 37 -6.01 13.02 5.48
C VAL A 37 -4.80 13.26 4.58
N SER A 38 -4.29 14.51 4.50
CA SER A 38 -3.11 14.82 3.69
C SER A 38 -1.87 14.04 4.17
N ASN A 39 -1.69 13.90 5.48
CA ASN A 39 -0.55 13.18 6.04
C ASN A 39 -0.66 11.66 5.86
N ILE A 40 -1.88 11.09 5.83
CA ILE A 40 -2.08 9.68 5.45
C ILE A 40 -1.56 9.44 4.04
N TYR A 41 -1.96 10.26 3.05
CA TYR A 41 -1.50 10.11 1.66
C TYR A 41 0.01 10.30 1.53
N ARG A 42 0.58 11.28 2.23
CA ARG A 42 2.03 11.53 2.22
C ARG A 42 2.79 10.37 2.82
N ALA A 43 2.38 9.88 4.00
CA ALA A 43 2.99 8.75 4.66
C ALA A 43 2.94 7.50 3.78
N ALA A 44 1.77 7.15 3.23
CA ALA A 44 1.59 6.00 2.35
C ALA A 44 2.54 6.06 1.14
N ASN A 45 2.67 7.23 0.49
CA ASN A 45 3.56 7.38 -0.67
C ASN A 45 5.05 7.28 -0.29
N VAL A 46 5.45 7.88 0.83
CA VAL A 46 6.86 7.83 1.29
C VAL A 46 7.23 6.40 1.68
N ILE A 47 6.37 5.72 2.43
CA ILE A 47 6.57 4.32 2.85
C ILE A 47 6.67 3.42 1.62
N ARG A 48 5.69 3.49 0.70
CA ARG A 48 5.71 2.70 -0.54
C ARG A 48 7.01 2.89 -1.32
N ASN A 49 7.38 4.13 -1.58
CA ASN A 49 8.60 4.44 -2.34
C ASN A 49 9.87 3.94 -1.63
N GLN A 50 9.91 4.01 -0.30
CA GLN A 50 11.02 3.49 0.48
C GLN A 50 11.10 1.97 0.38
N MET A 51 9.98 1.27 0.59
CA MET A 51 9.92 -0.19 0.52
C MET A 51 10.23 -0.73 -0.87
N GLU A 52 9.73 -0.09 -1.93
CA GLU A 52 10.05 -0.47 -3.31
C GLU A 52 11.55 -0.37 -3.57
N ARG A 53 12.21 0.71 -3.12
CA ARG A 53 13.64 0.91 -3.35
C ARG A 53 14.54 0.04 -2.49
N SER A 54 14.19 -0.15 -1.20
CA SER A 54 15.08 -0.81 -0.24
C SER A 54 14.86 -2.31 -0.11
N VAL A 55 13.65 -2.79 -0.42
CA VAL A 55 13.27 -4.19 -0.20
C VAL A 55 12.86 -4.88 -1.51
N LEU A 56 11.90 -4.28 -2.23
CA LEU A 56 11.27 -4.94 -3.38
C LEU A 56 12.14 -4.91 -4.65
N ALA A 57 13.04 -3.93 -4.77
CA ALA A 57 13.93 -3.79 -5.93
C ALA A 57 14.83 -5.02 -6.15
N GLY A 58 15.26 -5.69 -5.08
CA GLY A 58 16.09 -6.90 -5.16
C GLY A 58 15.40 -8.08 -5.85
N GLU A 59 14.07 -8.12 -5.81
CA GLU A 59 13.24 -9.14 -6.47
C GLU A 59 12.51 -8.57 -7.71
N ASP A 60 12.82 -7.35 -8.14
CA ASP A 60 12.15 -6.67 -9.27
C ASP A 60 10.61 -6.73 -9.12
N LEU A 61 10.12 -6.38 -7.94
CA LEU A 61 8.70 -6.33 -7.61
C LEU A 61 8.25 -4.90 -7.37
N SER A 62 7.11 -4.53 -7.96
CA SER A 62 6.36 -3.34 -7.54
C SER A 62 5.60 -3.62 -6.26
N TRP A 63 5.15 -2.57 -5.57
CA TRP A 63 4.26 -2.68 -4.41
C TRP A 63 3.03 -3.54 -4.70
N ALA A 64 2.35 -3.28 -5.82
CA ALA A 64 1.16 -4.05 -6.21
C ALA A 64 1.48 -5.53 -6.48
N ALA A 65 2.63 -5.83 -7.08
CA ALA A 65 3.05 -7.22 -7.29
C ALA A 65 3.35 -7.94 -5.97
N PHE A 66 4.03 -7.27 -5.03
CA PHE A 66 4.26 -7.78 -3.69
C PHE A 66 2.95 -8.04 -2.96
N THR A 67 2.01 -7.06 -2.96
CA THR A 67 0.71 -7.20 -2.29
C THR A 67 -0.07 -8.40 -2.84
N VAL A 68 -0.09 -8.60 -4.15
CA VAL A 68 -0.72 -9.77 -4.77
C VAL A 68 -0.10 -11.07 -4.27
N LEU A 69 1.24 -11.19 -4.25
CA LEU A 69 1.91 -12.40 -3.75
C LEU A 69 1.62 -12.62 -2.26
N PHE A 70 1.61 -11.54 -1.46
CA PHE A 70 1.30 -11.60 -0.03
C PHE A 70 -0.13 -12.07 0.22
N VAL A 71 -1.11 -11.50 -0.47
CA VAL A 71 -2.53 -11.91 -0.36
C VAL A 71 -2.69 -13.39 -0.69
N LEU A 72 -2.08 -13.84 -1.79
CA LEU A 72 -2.14 -15.25 -2.20
C LEU A 72 -1.41 -16.17 -1.21
N TRP A 73 -0.36 -15.71 -0.58
CA TRP A 73 0.37 -16.47 0.43
C TRP A 73 -0.44 -16.69 1.71
N ILE A 74 -1.13 -15.63 2.16
CA ILE A 74 -1.89 -15.68 3.43
C ILE A 74 -3.25 -16.38 3.27
N TRP A 75 -3.97 -16.09 2.18
CA TRP A 75 -5.37 -16.55 2.01
C TRP A 75 -5.57 -17.56 0.89
N GLY A 76 -4.48 -18.01 0.25
CA GLY A 76 -4.55 -18.95 -0.86
C GLY A 76 -5.08 -18.32 -2.14
N ASP A 77 -5.67 -19.15 -3.01
CA ASP A 77 -6.20 -18.71 -4.29
C ASP A 77 -7.35 -17.72 -4.16
N GLN A 78 -7.26 -16.61 -4.89
CA GLN A 78 -8.21 -15.52 -4.83
C GLN A 78 -8.77 -15.15 -6.20
N GLN A 79 -10.00 -14.64 -6.22
CA GLN A 79 -10.55 -14.04 -7.42
C GLN A 79 -9.83 -12.73 -7.75
N THR A 80 -9.72 -12.43 -9.06
CA THR A 80 -9.06 -11.20 -9.53
C THR A 80 -9.68 -9.92 -8.96
N ARG A 81 -10.97 -9.93 -8.65
CA ARG A 81 -11.65 -8.78 -8.04
C ARG A 81 -11.05 -8.48 -6.66
N TYR A 82 -10.98 -9.48 -5.79
CA TYR A 82 -10.43 -9.32 -4.43
C TYR A 82 -8.95 -8.89 -4.45
N LEU A 83 -8.17 -9.46 -5.36
CA LEU A 83 -6.77 -9.06 -5.52
C LEU A 83 -6.61 -7.58 -5.94
N ALA A 84 -7.52 -7.06 -6.75
CA ALA A 84 -7.49 -5.65 -7.15
C ALA A 84 -7.84 -4.74 -5.95
N GLU A 85 -8.84 -5.12 -5.17
CA GLU A 85 -9.28 -4.41 -3.96
C GLU A 85 -8.14 -4.38 -2.92
N GLU A 86 -7.57 -5.55 -2.58
CA GLU A 86 -6.48 -5.66 -1.61
C GLU A 86 -5.18 -4.95 -2.05
N ALA A 87 -4.84 -5.04 -3.32
CA ALA A 87 -3.67 -4.33 -3.87
C ALA A 87 -3.91 -2.82 -4.03
N GLY A 88 -5.12 -2.33 -3.82
CA GLY A 88 -5.47 -0.93 -4.00
C GLY A 88 -5.27 -0.44 -5.44
N VAL A 89 -5.53 -1.29 -6.44
CA VAL A 89 -5.30 -0.98 -7.85
C VAL A 89 -6.54 -1.21 -8.70
N THR A 90 -6.58 -0.59 -9.88
CA THR A 90 -7.65 -0.85 -10.86
C THR A 90 -7.54 -2.26 -11.44
N LYS A 91 -8.64 -2.80 -11.96
CA LYS A 91 -8.64 -4.09 -12.69
C LYS A 91 -7.64 -4.11 -13.86
N GLY A 92 -7.50 -2.99 -14.56
CA GLY A 92 -6.54 -2.85 -15.64
C GLY A 92 -5.10 -2.95 -15.17
N THR A 93 -4.76 -2.26 -14.08
CA THR A 93 -3.44 -2.32 -13.44
C THR A 93 -3.16 -3.74 -12.94
N LEU A 94 -4.11 -4.37 -12.25
CA LEU A 94 -3.97 -5.76 -11.80
C LEU A 94 -3.70 -6.72 -12.95
N THR A 95 -4.38 -6.56 -14.10
CA THR A 95 -4.15 -7.39 -15.28
C THR A 95 -2.69 -7.33 -15.74
N GLY A 96 -2.09 -6.13 -15.74
CA GLY A 96 -0.68 -5.94 -16.06
C GLY A 96 0.26 -6.59 -15.04
N VAL A 97 -0.05 -6.44 -13.75
CA VAL A 97 0.69 -7.07 -12.65
C VAL A 97 0.67 -8.58 -12.78
N LEU A 98 -0.51 -9.18 -12.94
CA LEU A 98 -0.67 -10.63 -13.10
C LEU A 98 0.08 -11.17 -14.33
N LYS A 99 -0.01 -10.46 -15.46
CA LYS A 99 0.76 -10.84 -16.65
C LYS A 99 2.27 -10.90 -16.38
N THR A 100 2.79 -9.97 -15.61
CA THR A 100 4.20 -9.95 -15.22
C THR A 100 4.53 -11.11 -14.26
N LEU A 101 3.69 -11.35 -13.24
CA LEU A 101 3.88 -12.45 -12.29
C LEU A 101 3.81 -13.81 -12.99
N GLU A 102 2.86 -14.01 -13.91
CA GLU A 102 2.72 -15.22 -14.73
C GLU A 102 3.95 -15.45 -15.61
N LYS A 103 4.41 -14.41 -16.32
CA LYS A 103 5.63 -14.49 -17.14
C LYS A 103 6.86 -14.92 -16.34
N ARG A 104 6.91 -14.54 -15.07
CA ARG A 104 8.01 -14.91 -14.16
C ARG A 104 7.81 -16.26 -13.48
N GLY A 105 6.64 -16.89 -13.65
CA GLY A 105 6.26 -18.15 -13.02
C GLY A 105 6.05 -18.00 -11.50
N LEU A 106 5.58 -16.84 -11.04
CA LEU A 106 5.33 -16.54 -9.63
C LEU A 106 3.88 -16.78 -9.22
N ALA A 107 2.96 -16.57 -10.13
CA ALA A 107 1.54 -16.81 -9.94
C ALA A 107 0.94 -17.33 -11.25
N ARG A 108 -0.25 -17.91 -11.17
CA ARG A 108 -1.02 -18.35 -12.34
C ARG A 108 -2.50 -18.06 -12.18
N ARG A 109 -3.15 -17.81 -13.31
CA ARG A 109 -4.61 -17.79 -13.40
C ARG A 109 -5.12 -19.17 -13.77
N ARG A 110 -6.25 -19.57 -13.18
CA ARG A 110 -6.98 -20.80 -13.52
C ARG A 110 -8.48 -20.55 -13.49
N GLY A 111 -9.24 -21.27 -14.31
CA GLY A 111 -10.70 -21.28 -14.21
C GLY A 111 -11.14 -21.95 -12.91
N HIS A 112 -12.26 -21.50 -12.36
CA HIS A 112 -12.90 -22.16 -11.23
C HIS A 112 -13.61 -23.43 -11.71
N GLU A 113 -13.42 -24.58 -11.02
CA GLU A 113 -13.98 -25.87 -11.45
C GLU A 113 -15.53 -25.91 -11.47
N GLY A 114 -16.20 -25.06 -10.68
CA GLY A 114 -17.66 -24.99 -10.60
C GLY A 114 -18.31 -23.85 -11.38
N ASP A 115 -17.55 -22.82 -11.78
CA ASP A 115 -18.06 -21.68 -12.56
C ASP A 115 -16.95 -21.16 -13.48
N GLY A 116 -17.02 -21.54 -14.75
CA GLY A 116 -16.06 -21.13 -15.78
C GLY A 116 -15.97 -19.62 -16.06
N ARG A 117 -16.86 -18.80 -15.45
CA ARG A 117 -16.78 -17.33 -15.49
C ARG A 117 -15.84 -16.76 -14.45
N LEU A 118 -15.50 -17.53 -13.41
CA LEU A 118 -14.65 -17.11 -12.33
C LEU A 118 -13.18 -17.47 -12.63
N VAL A 119 -12.33 -16.47 -12.53
CA VAL A 119 -10.89 -16.63 -12.67
C VAL A 119 -10.25 -16.51 -11.28
N LEU A 120 -9.64 -17.61 -10.84
CA LEU A 120 -8.82 -17.66 -9.64
C LEU A 120 -7.37 -17.42 -10.00
N VAL A 121 -6.67 -16.80 -9.09
CA VAL A 121 -5.21 -16.63 -9.13
C VAL A 121 -4.61 -17.35 -7.95
N GLY A 122 -3.57 -18.15 -8.17
CA GLY A 122 -2.84 -18.85 -7.14
C GLY A 122 -1.34 -18.65 -7.27
N LEU A 123 -0.61 -18.89 -6.18
CA LEU A 123 0.86 -18.92 -6.21
C LEU A 123 1.38 -20.14 -6.95
N GLU A 124 2.47 -19.94 -7.68
CA GLU A 124 3.32 -21.02 -8.12
C GLU A 124 4.39 -21.34 -7.04
N PRO A 125 4.99 -22.52 -7.04
CA PRO A 125 6.03 -22.87 -6.07
C PRO A 125 7.18 -21.86 -6.01
N LYS A 126 7.54 -21.29 -7.16
CA LYS A 126 8.54 -20.21 -7.26
C LYS A 126 8.08 -18.93 -6.58
N GLY A 127 6.80 -18.57 -6.73
CA GLY A 127 6.19 -17.40 -6.07
C GLY A 127 6.15 -17.55 -4.56
N LEU A 128 5.80 -18.76 -4.08
CA LEU A 128 5.86 -19.09 -2.66
C LEU A 128 7.27 -18.89 -2.11
N GLY A 129 8.28 -19.45 -2.75
CA GLY A 129 9.68 -19.28 -2.30
C GLY A 129 10.17 -17.83 -2.35
N VAL A 130 9.64 -17.00 -3.27
CA VAL A 130 9.97 -15.56 -3.30
C VAL A 130 9.35 -14.84 -2.12
N ILE A 131 8.05 -15.02 -1.85
CA ILE A 131 7.38 -14.28 -0.77
C ILE A 131 7.89 -14.69 0.62
N GLU A 132 8.12 -15.97 0.86
CA GLU A 132 8.66 -16.48 2.13
C GLU A 132 10.05 -15.91 2.43
N ARG A 133 10.89 -15.78 1.42
CA ARG A 133 12.24 -15.22 1.55
C ARG A 133 12.23 -13.70 1.72
N LEU A 134 11.29 -13.03 1.04
CA LEU A 134 11.20 -11.56 1.01
C LEU A 134 10.53 -10.98 2.26
N PHE A 135 9.53 -11.66 2.80
CA PHE A 135 8.68 -11.13 3.87
C PHE A 135 9.46 -10.73 5.14
N PRO A 136 10.46 -11.47 5.63
CA PRO A 136 11.26 -11.03 6.78
C PRO A 136 11.97 -9.69 6.54
N ALA A 137 12.53 -9.47 5.35
CA ALA A 137 13.16 -8.20 4.99
C ALA A 137 12.11 -7.07 4.85
N PHE A 138 10.92 -7.41 4.35
CA PHE A 138 9.81 -6.48 4.26
C PHE A 138 9.37 -6.02 5.66
N ASN A 139 9.16 -6.94 6.59
CA ASN A 139 8.79 -6.62 7.97
C ASN A 139 9.87 -5.82 8.72
N LEU A 140 11.16 -6.09 8.46
CA LEU A 140 12.25 -5.25 8.97
C LEU A 140 12.17 -3.82 8.39
N GLY A 141 11.78 -3.68 7.13
CA GLY A 141 11.50 -2.39 6.51
C GLY A 141 10.35 -1.65 7.21
N GLU A 142 9.25 -2.34 7.54
CA GLU A 142 8.13 -1.79 8.31
C GLU A 142 8.58 -1.31 9.70
N THR A 143 9.41 -2.09 10.38
CA THR A 143 10.02 -1.73 11.67
C THR A 143 10.86 -0.45 11.52
N THR A 144 11.65 -0.36 10.46
CA THR A 144 12.52 0.79 10.20
C THR A 144 11.72 2.07 9.93
N VAL A 145 10.70 2.02 9.07
CA VAL A 145 9.89 3.21 8.75
C VAL A 145 9.01 3.67 9.91
N SER A 146 8.70 2.78 10.84
CA SER A 146 7.93 3.08 12.05
C SER A 146 8.79 3.33 13.30
N SER A 147 10.11 3.34 13.17
CA SER A 147 11.05 3.41 14.32
C SER A 147 10.96 4.70 15.16
N ALA A 148 10.39 5.77 14.59
CA ALA A 148 10.13 7.01 15.33
C ALA A 148 8.95 6.91 16.30
N LEU A 149 8.15 5.84 16.22
CA LEU A 149 6.98 5.60 17.07
C LEU A 149 7.29 4.57 18.15
N THR A 150 6.82 4.85 19.37
CA THR A 150 6.77 3.84 20.44
C THR A 150 5.71 2.78 20.15
N GLU A 151 5.78 1.62 20.82
CA GLU A 151 4.79 0.55 20.60
C GLU A 151 3.33 1.03 20.85
N PRO A 152 3.01 1.78 21.94
CA PRO A 152 1.67 2.33 22.11
C PRO A 152 1.24 3.29 20.99
N GLU A 153 2.16 4.08 20.43
CA GLU A 153 1.85 4.98 19.31
C GLU A 153 1.57 4.21 18.01
N LYS A 154 2.28 3.10 17.76
CA LYS A 154 1.99 2.21 16.63
C LYS A 154 0.61 1.59 16.74
N GLU A 155 0.25 1.09 17.93
CA GLU A 155 -1.07 0.52 18.20
C GLU A 155 -2.18 1.57 18.04
N GLN A 156 -1.98 2.77 18.57
CA GLN A 156 -2.92 3.88 18.44
C GLN A 156 -3.10 4.31 16.98
N LEU A 157 -2.01 4.46 16.23
CA LEU A 157 -2.05 4.80 14.81
C LEU A 157 -2.83 3.75 14.03
N ALA A 158 -2.53 2.47 14.24
CA ALA A 158 -3.24 1.38 13.58
C ALA A 158 -4.74 1.37 13.92
N ALA A 159 -5.12 1.66 15.17
CA ALA A 159 -6.52 1.76 15.59
C ALA A 159 -7.25 2.93 14.91
N LEU A 160 -6.61 4.10 14.82
CA LEU A 160 -7.17 5.28 14.18
C LEU A 160 -7.35 5.07 12.65
N LEU A 161 -6.37 4.48 11.99
CA LEU A 161 -6.47 4.16 10.56
C LEU A 161 -7.60 3.15 10.27
N ARG A 162 -7.73 2.08 11.07
CA ARG A 162 -8.87 1.15 10.96
C ARG A 162 -10.21 1.81 11.17
N LYS A 163 -10.29 2.82 12.05
CA LYS A 163 -11.53 3.59 12.27
C LYS A 163 -11.89 4.42 11.03
N ILE A 164 -10.91 5.04 10.39
CA ILE A 164 -11.12 5.81 9.15
C ILE A 164 -11.57 4.87 8.01
N ILE A 165 -10.89 3.73 7.82
CA ILE A 165 -11.22 2.76 6.77
C ILE A 165 -12.69 2.33 6.91
N ARG A 166 -13.09 1.89 8.10
CA ARG A 166 -14.49 1.48 8.35
C ARG A 166 -15.50 2.57 8.07
N SER A 167 -15.23 3.81 8.47
CA SER A 167 -16.17 4.92 8.22
C SER A 167 -16.36 5.25 6.74
N VAL A 168 -15.40 4.92 5.89
CA VAL A 168 -15.50 5.10 4.43
C VAL A 168 -16.22 3.93 3.77
N GLU A 169 -16.04 2.70 4.29
CA GLU A 169 -16.69 1.49 3.76
C GLU A 169 -18.19 1.42 4.09
N GLU A 170 -18.61 2.07 5.20
CA GLU A 170 -19.99 2.12 5.67
C GLU A 170 -20.80 3.30 5.09
N ALA A 171 -20.17 4.22 4.35
CA ALA A 171 -20.77 5.41 3.77
C ALA A 171 -21.29 5.19 2.35
#